data_9682294dc39541ee20f748c1354008cc
#
_entry.id   9682294dc39541ee20f748c1354008cc
#
_cell.length_a   1.000
_cell.length_b   1.000
_cell.length_c   1.000
_cell.angle_alpha   90.00
_cell.angle_beta   90.00
_cell.angle_gamma   90.00
#
_symmetry.space_group_name_H-M   'P 1'
#
loop_
_entity.id
_entity.type
_entity.pdbx_description
1 polymer ?
#
loop_
_entity_poly.entity_id
_entity_poly.type
_entity_poly.pdbx_seq_one_letter_code
_entity_poly.pdbx_strand_id
1 'polypeptide(L)'
;MDDRPAAATAASDRLARGPAGDRLADYARMLRRAGAIADDAGERAFATVPRHRFLTRFRHQRWHEMPCDGPVPEEILDAVYGDNPLAFKIDEDSGQLVSATTRPSLLARILGALELSPGMRVLEIGAGIGYNAALIQAVTGAEVVSLDVQPDVIADAEEALRRCGVDGVVTVVGDGYDGHPARGPYDRILASCGIRGVPPAWVEQLAPGGFVLAPFAHGGAHPLVRFRLERGRLRATGVGPWTDFMLAGGALYQPFLGAHPARFAAGPFPEPTLSRQAVAPMTGEDYGDLWFFLAARSTRVTQAHVGGIDPADA
;
A
#
# COMPACT_ATOMS: atom_id res chain seq x y z
N MET A 1 20.90 33.03 11.24
CA MET A 1 20.30 32.38 12.41
C MET A 1 18.92 31.97 11.97
N ASP A 2 18.74 30.70 11.66
CA ASP A 2 17.52 30.19 11.00
C ASP A 2 16.61 29.57 12.10
N ASP A 3 15.48 30.22 12.32
CA ASP A 3 14.52 29.93 13.43
C ASP A 3 13.50 28.81 13.05
N ARG A 4 13.80 28.00 12.01
CA ARG A 4 12.86 27.01 11.46
C ARG A 4 12.61 25.71 12.25
N PRO A 5 13.51 25.16 13.09
CA PRO A 5 13.19 23.91 13.78
C PRO A 5 12.18 24.07 14.93
N ALA A 6 12.08 25.22 15.55
CA ALA A 6 11.19 25.43 16.71
C ALA A 6 9.70 25.52 16.34
N ALA A 7 9.36 25.99 15.14
CA ALA A 7 7.96 26.14 14.70
C ALA A 7 7.32 24.79 14.30
N ALA A 8 8.07 23.87 13.68
CA ALA A 8 7.60 22.54 13.29
C ALA A 8 7.36 21.65 14.53
N THR A 9 8.27 21.72 15.51
CA THR A 9 8.13 21.02 16.80
C THR A 9 6.93 21.54 17.59
N ALA A 10 6.69 22.86 17.60
CA ALA A 10 5.56 23.46 18.30
C ALA A 10 4.20 23.19 17.60
N ALA A 11 4.17 22.95 16.30
CA ALA A 11 2.95 22.52 15.59
C ALA A 11 2.64 21.04 15.85
N SER A 12 3.65 20.20 15.88
CA SER A 12 3.54 18.78 16.26
C SER A 12 3.06 18.62 17.71
N ASP A 13 3.64 19.38 18.64
CA ASP A 13 3.25 19.40 20.06
C ASP A 13 1.84 19.93 20.31
N ARG A 14 1.33 20.85 19.48
CA ARG A 14 -0.05 21.33 19.58
C ARG A 14 -1.07 20.31 19.06
N LEU A 15 -0.73 19.54 18.03
CA LEU A 15 -1.56 18.44 17.54
C LEU A 15 -1.64 17.26 18.53
N ALA A 16 -0.57 17.05 19.29
CA ALA A 16 -0.52 16.01 20.31
C ALA A 16 -1.34 16.31 21.59
N ARG A 17 -1.81 17.55 21.77
CA ARG A 17 -2.48 18.01 23.00
C ARG A 17 -3.95 18.44 22.83
N GLY A 18 -4.70 17.81 21.91
CA GLY A 18 -6.10 18.14 21.70
C GLY A 18 -6.92 16.96 21.23
N PRO A 19 -8.21 17.11 20.96
CA PRO A 19 -9.09 16.02 20.48
C PRO A 19 -8.53 15.25 19.30
N ALA A 20 -7.74 15.91 18.44
CA ALA A 20 -7.06 15.26 17.33
C ALA A 20 -5.91 14.33 17.79
N GLY A 21 -5.18 14.70 18.86
CA GLY A 21 -4.13 13.85 19.43
C GLY A 21 -4.68 12.59 20.08
N ASP A 22 -5.78 12.72 20.81
CA ASP A 22 -6.48 11.59 21.39
C ASP A 22 -6.98 10.63 20.30
N ARG A 23 -7.51 11.18 19.19
CA ARG A 23 -7.98 10.41 18.04
C ARG A 23 -6.85 9.63 17.36
N LEU A 24 -5.67 10.23 17.18
CA LEU A 24 -4.50 9.56 16.62
C LEU A 24 -4.00 8.42 17.51
N ALA A 25 -3.96 8.66 18.82
CA ALA A 25 -3.58 7.64 19.78
C ALA A 25 -4.57 6.47 19.80
N ASP A 26 -5.89 6.75 19.74
CA ASP A 26 -6.93 5.73 19.66
C ASP A 26 -6.83 4.93 18.36
N TYR A 27 -6.56 5.58 17.25
CA TYR A 27 -6.35 4.96 15.96
C TYR A 27 -5.15 4.01 15.96
N ALA A 28 -4.00 4.43 16.47
CA ALA A 28 -2.84 3.56 16.60
C ALA A 28 -3.12 2.36 17.52
N ARG A 29 -3.79 2.59 18.66
CA ARG A 29 -4.21 1.52 19.57
C ARG A 29 -5.18 0.53 18.91
N MET A 30 -6.14 1.02 18.12
CA MET A 30 -7.07 0.18 17.37
C MET A 30 -6.31 -0.76 16.43
N LEU A 31 -5.36 -0.24 15.64
CA LEU A 31 -4.53 -1.03 14.73
C LEU A 31 -3.63 -2.03 15.48
N ARG A 32 -3.09 -1.63 16.63
CA ARG A 32 -2.28 -2.52 17.49
C ARG A 32 -3.10 -3.68 18.05
N ARG A 33 -4.31 -3.41 18.56
CA ARG A 33 -5.23 -4.43 19.07
C ARG A 33 -5.70 -5.39 17.98
N ALA A 34 -5.85 -4.92 16.75
CA ALA A 34 -6.16 -5.74 15.57
C ALA A 34 -4.96 -6.60 15.09
N GLY A 35 -3.80 -6.54 15.78
CA GLY A 35 -2.59 -7.24 15.38
C GLY A 35 -2.00 -6.78 14.05
N ALA A 36 -2.34 -5.56 13.62
CA ALA A 36 -1.81 -4.98 12.38
C ALA A 36 -0.47 -4.29 12.58
N ILE A 37 -0.26 -3.62 13.72
CA ILE A 37 1.01 -3.01 14.09
C ILE A 37 1.86 -4.03 14.85
N ALA A 38 3.09 -4.25 14.36
CA ALA A 38 4.00 -5.25 14.91
C ALA A 38 4.84 -4.73 16.10
N ASP A 39 5.20 -3.44 16.10
CA ASP A 39 6.16 -2.85 17.03
C ASP A 39 5.78 -1.44 17.49
N ASP A 40 6.53 -0.92 18.46
CA ASP A 40 6.27 0.40 19.05
C ASP A 40 6.65 1.56 18.13
N ALA A 41 7.57 1.34 17.17
CA ALA A 41 7.94 2.38 16.21
C ALA A 41 6.80 2.64 15.22
N GLY A 42 6.19 1.56 14.72
CA GLY A 42 4.97 1.63 13.90
C GLY A 42 3.82 2.29 14.67
N GLU A 43 3.59 1.91 15.94
CA GLU A 43 2.54 2.52 16.76
C GLU A 43 2.75 4.02 16.93
N ARG A 44 3.97 4.46 17.24
CA ARG A 44 4.30 5.90 17.31
C ARG A 44 4.08 6.62 15.99
N ALA A 45 4.46 6.03 14.85
CA ALA A 45 4.24 6.64 13.55
C ALA A 45 2.75 6.89 13.28
N PHE A 46 1.88 5.88 13.49
CA PHE A 46 0.44 6.03 13.35
C PHE A 46 -0.18 7.00 14.36
N ALA A 47 0.39 7.11 15.57
CA ALA A 47 -0.06 8.04 16.60
C ALA A 47 0.39 9.50 16.37
N THR A 48 1.32 9.74 15.47
CA THR A 48 1.89 11.09 15.25
C THR A 48 1.63 11.66 13.86
N VAL A 49 1.50 10.82 12.83
CA VAL A 49 1.25 11.26 11.45
C VAL A 49 -0.26 11.38 11.20
N PRO A 50 -0.80 12.60 11.04
CA PRO A 50 -2.25 12.84 10.99
C PRO A 50 -2.83 12.54 9.61
N ARG A 51 -3.37 11.33 9.39
CA ARG A 51 -3.90 10.85 8.10
C ARG A 51 -4.87 11.84 7.44
N HIS A 52 -5.75 12.47 8.22
CA HIS A 52 -6.74 13.42 7.71
C HIS A 52 -6.11 14.64 7.02
N ARG A 53 -4.89 15.02 7.39
CA ARG A 53 -4.20 16.18 6.80
C ARG A 53 -3.53 15.88 5.46
N PHE A 54 -3.50 14.62 5.03
CA PHE A 54 -3.02 14.20 3.72
C PHE A 54 -4.11 14.16 2.66
N LEU A 55 -5.37 14.35 3.05
CA LEU A 55 -6.52 14.36 2.16
C LEU A 55 -6.99 15.78 1.91
N THR A 56 -7.39 16.08 0.69
CA THR A 56 -8.13 17.29 0.31
C THR A 56 -9.59 16.95 0.07
N ARG A 57 -9.83 15.82 -0.58
CA ARG A 57 -11.14 15.21 -0.79
C ARG A 57 -11.01 13.70 -0.83
N PHE A 58 -12.07 12.99 -0.53
CA PHE A 58 -12.12 11.54 -0.66
C PHE A 58 -13.55 11.03 -0.80
N ARG A 59 -13.70 9.82 -1.34
CA ARG A 59 -14.97 9.12 -1.42
C ARG A 59 -15.01 7.97 -0.42
N HIS A 60 -15.99 8.04 0.48
CA HIS A 60 -16.42 6.96 1.35
C HIS A 60 -17.94 6.99 1.38
N GLN A 61 -18.61 6.03 0.71
CA GLN A 61 -20.03 6.06 0.37
C GLN A 61 -20.43 7.26 -0.53
N ARG A 62 -20.05 8.48 -0.15
CA ARG A 62 -20.21 9.74 -0.90
C ARG A 62 -18.89 10.51 -0.93
N TRP A 63 -18.83 11.56 -1.73
CA TRP A 63 -17.70 12.48 -1.69
C TRP A 63 -17.71 13.35 -0.42
N HIS A 64 -16.54 13.50 0.19
CA HIS A 64 -16.27 14.38 1.32
C HIS A 64 -15.14 15.34 0.94
N GLU A 65 -15.35 16.61 1.22
CA GLU A 65 -14.31 17.64 1.10
C GLU A 65 -13.72 17.89 2.48
N MET A 66 -12.39 17.97 2.56
CA MET A 66 -11.72 18.34 3.81
C MET A 66 -11.83 19.85 4.00
N PRO A 67 -12.19 20.33 5.20
CA PRO A 67 -12.24 21.77 5.45
C PRO A 67 -10.85 22.39 5.28
N CYS A 68 -10.78 23.52 4.58
CA CYS A 68 -9.54 24.30 4.43
C CYS A 68 -9.09 24.89 5.78
N ASP A 69 -10.06 25.31 6.60
CA ASP A 69 -9.87 25.94 7.90
C ASP A 69 -10.84 25.36 8.93
N GLY A 70 -10.45 25.45 10.21
CA GLY A 70 -11.30 25.04 11.33
C GLY A 70 -11.28 23.53 11.64
N PRO A 71 -12.18 23.10 12.54
CA PRO A 71 -12.22 21.71 12.98
C PRO A 71 -12.80 20.80 11.88
N VAL A 72 -12.22 19.62 11.75
CA VAL A 72 -12.75 18.58 10.86
C VAL A 72 -13.98 17.95 11.54
N PRO A 73 -15.13 17.83 10.84
CA PRO A 73 -16.32 17.16 11.37
C PRO A 73 -16.03 15.71 11.83
N GLU A 74 -16.65 15.30 12.92
CA GLU A 74 -16.46 13.95 13.49
C GLU A 74 -16.77 12.83 12.48
N GLU A 75 -17.84 12.97 11.69
CA GLU A 75 -18.20 12.03 10.63
C GLU A 75 -17.07 11.82 9.62
N ILE A 76 -16.36 12.89 9.25
CA ILE A 76 -15.20 12.82 8.35
C ILE A 76 -14.03 12.12 9.05
N LEU A 77 -13.77 12.46 10.32
CA LEU A 77 -12.71 11.81 11.09
C LEU A 77 -12.99 10.31 11.29
N ASP A 78 -14.24 9.93 11.53
CA ASP A 78 -14.65 8.52 11.64
C ASP A 78 -14.37 7.75 10.35
N ALA A 79 -14.68 8.34 9.19
CA ALA A 79 -14.38 7.73 7.91
C ALA A 79 -12.87 7.62 7.66
N VAL A 80 -12.09 8.69 7.97
CA VAL A 80 -10.64 8.72 7.74
C VAL A 80 -9.89 7.78 8.66
N TYR A 81 -10.28 7.69 9.93
CA TYR A 81 -9.62 6.85 10.93
C TYR A 81 -10.26 5.46 11.09
N GLY A 82 -11.29 5.15 10.28
CA GLY A 82 -11.78 3.80 10.11
C GLY A 82 -10.82 2.92 9.32
N ASP A 83 -10.97 1.60 9.41
CA ASP A 83 -10.13 0.64 8.66
C ASP A 83 -10.63 0.44 7.23
N ASN A 84 -10.73 1.53 6.47
CA ASN A 84 -11.21 1.54 5.09
C ASN A 84 -10.22 2.18 4.12
N PRO A 85 -10.12 1.68 2.88
CA PRO A 85 -9.50 2.43 1.80
C PRO A 85 -10.37 3.64 1.47
N LEU A 86 -9.76 4.75 1.06
CA LEU A 86 -10.46 5.96 0.66
C LEU A 86 -10.05 6.29 -0.78
N ALA A 87 -11.03 6.31 -1.69
CA ALA A 87 -10.79 6.74 -3.06
C ALA A 87 -10.63 8.27 -3.08
N PHE A 88 -9.55 8.78 -3.64
CA PHE A 88 -9.32 10.21 -3.74
C PHE A 88 -9.23 10.71 -5.19
N LYS A 89 -9.07 9.80 -6.17
CA LYS A 89 -9.11 10.11 -7.58
C LYS A 89 -9.91 9.06 -8.34
N ILE A 90 -10.88 9.53 -9.10
CA ILE A 90 -11.73 8.72 -9.99
C ILE A 90 -11.68 9.39 -11.36
N ASP A 91 -11.52 8.60 -12.40
CA ASP A 91 -11.66 9.07 -13.77
C ASP A 91 -13.11 9.47 -14.03
N GLU A 92 -13.34 10.72 -14.38
CA GLU A 92 -14.69 11.28 -14.50
C GLU A 92 -15.48 10.73 -15.70
N ASP A 93 -14.77 10.33 -16.75
CA ASP A 93 -15.41 9.83 -17.98
C ASP A 93 -15.83 8.36 -17.84
N SER A 94 -14.97 7.54 -17.27
CA SER A 94 -15.20 6.09 -17.10
C SER A 94 -15.80 5.71 -15.75
N GLY A 95 -15.73 6.59 -14.75
CA GLY A 95 -16.06 6.29 -13.36
C GLY A 95 -15.09 5.31 -12.68
N GLN A 96 -13.98 4.99 -13.31
CA GLN A 96 -13.00 4.05 -12.78
C GLN A 96 -12.17 4.67 -11.67
N LEU A 97 -11.85 3.86 -10.66
CA LEU A 97 -10.93 4.24 -9.59
C LEU A 97 -9.52 4.37 -10.15
N VAL A 98 -8.93 5.55 -10.01
CA VAL A 98 -7.56 5.86 -10.45
C VAL A 98 -6.59 5.84 -9.28
N SER A 99 -6.99 6.35 -8.13
CA SER A 99 -6.13 6.35 -6.93
C SER A 99 -6.95 6.24 -5.64
N ALA A 100 -6.45 5.45 -4.70
CA ALA A 100 -7.03 5.28 -3.38
C ALA A 100 -5.93 5.13 -2.32
N THR A 101 -6.26 5.52 -1.09
CA THR A 101 -5.40 5.21 0.05
C THR A 101 -5.49 3.73 0.39
N THR A 102 -4.40 3.16 0.85
CA THR A 102 -4.39 1.80 1.39
C THR A 102 -5.21 1.73 2.69
N ARG A 103 -5.91 0.61 2.90
CA ARG A 103 -6.57 0.31 4.18
C ARG A 103 -5.55 0.39 5.31
N PRO A 104 -5.86 1.06 6.43
CA PRO A 104 -4.91 1.25 7.53
C PRO A 104 -4.28 -0.01 8.10
N SER A 105 -5.06 -1.06 8.34
CA SER A 105 -4.55 -2.33 8.84
C SER A 105 -3.59 -3.02 7.86
N LEU A 106 -3.84 -2.92 6.56
CA LEU A 106 -2.94 -3.42 5.53
C LEU A 106 -1.65 -2.58 5.47
N LEU A 107 -1.78 -1.26 5.52
CA LEU A 107 -0.64 -0.34 5.54
C LEU A 107 0.27 -0.62 6.74
N ALA A 108 -0.30 -0.83 7.93
CA ALA A 108 0.45 -1.19 9.13
C ALA A 108 1.21 -2.52 8.98
N ARG A 109 0.59 -3.53 8.36
CA ARG A 109 1.26 -4.81 8.04
C ARG A 109 2.38 -4.65 7.03
N ILE A 110 2.20 -3.78 6.02
CA ILE A 110 3.26 -3.44 5.04
C ILE A 110 4.44 -2.79 5.75
N LEU A 111 4.20 -1.83 6.65
CA LEU A 111 5.26 -1.21 7.44
C LEU A 111 6.03 -2.24 8.28
N GLY A 112 5.33 -3.15 8.95
CA GLY A 112 5.95 -4.25 9.69
C GLY A 112 6.79 -5.18 8.80
N ALA A 113 6.27 -5.50 7.59
CA ALA A 113 6.97 -6.35 6.62
C ALA A 113 8.21 -5.70 6.00
N LEU A 114 8.32 -4.37 6.05
CA LEU A 114 9.51 -3.64 5.63
C LEU A 114 10.68 -3.79 6.60
N GLU A 115 10.45 -4.22 7.84
CA GLU A 115 11.51 -4.38 8.86
C GLU A 115 12.36 -3.10 8.98
N LEU A 116 11.69 -1.97 9.15
CA LEU A 116 12.33 -0.66 9.18
C LEU A 116 13.14 -0.46 10.45
N SER A 117 14.26 0.23 10.32
CA SER A 117 15.11 0.67 11.44
C SER A 117 15.54 2.12 11.23
N PRO A 118 15.88 2.84 12.30
CA PRO A 118 16.40 4.20 12.19
C PRO A 118 17.60 4.28 11.24
N GLY A 119 17.61 5.32 10.41
CA GLY A 119 18.66 5.57 9.42
C GLY A 119 18.47 4.87 8.08
N MET A 120 17.50 3.96 7.93
CA MET A 120 17.23 3.28 6.66
C MET A 120 16.66 4.23 5.62
N ARG A 121 17.23 4.15 4.40
CA ARG A 121 16.77 4.87 3.22
C ARG A 121 15.79 4.03 2.44
N VAL A 122 14.67 4.63 2.07
CA VAL A 122 13.57 3.91 1.42
C VAL A 122 13.19 4.60 0.12
N LEU A 123 12.98 3.81 -0.93
CA LEU A 123 12.31 4.21 -2.15
C LEU A 123 10.90 3.65 -2.15
N GLU A 124 9.92 4.52 -2.28
CA GLU A 124 8.52 4.16 -2.50
C GLU A 124 8.12 4.41 -3.95
N ILE A 125 7.47 3.43 -4.57
CA ILE A 125 6.86 3.50 -5.90
C ILE A 125 5.35 3.52 -5.74
N GLY A 126 4.72 4.62 -6.15
CA GLY A 126 3.31 4.90 -5.92
C GLY A 126 3.12 5.78 -4.68
N ALA A 127 3.40 7.08 -4.81
CA ALA A 127 3.35 8.03 -3.71
C ALA A 127 1.93 8.24 -3.16
N GLY A 128 0.92 8.19 -4.03
CA GLY A 128 -0.44 8.49 -3.64
C GLY A 128 -0.53 9.85 -2.94
N ILE A 129 -1.16 9.91 -1.79
CA ILE A 129 -1.30 11.15 -1.01
C ILE A 129 -0.06 11.48 -0.14
N GLY A 130 1.04 10.72 -0.21
CA GLY A 130 2.24 10.93 0.58
C GLY A 130 2.18 10.41 2.03
N TYR A 131 1.05 9.87 2.47
CA TYR A 131 0.86 9.42 3.85
C TYR A 131 1.77 8.25 4.22
N ASN A 132 1.94 7.27 3.34
CA ASN A 132 2.80 6.12 3.57
C ASN A 132 4.28 6.53 3.69
N ALA A 133 4.75 7.40 2.78
CA ALA A 133 6.10 7.97 2.86
C ALA A 133 6.35 8.70 4.18
N ALA A 134 5.36 9.46 4.67
CA ALA A 134 5.44 10.13 5.96
C ALA A 134 5.53 9.15 7.14
N LEU A 135 4.78 8.05 7.12
CA LEU A 135 4.87 6.99 8.13
C LEU A 135 6.26 6.32 8.11
N ILE A 136 6.78 5.99 6.93
CA ILE A 136 8.11 5.42 6.77
C ILE A 136 9.17 6.37 7.33
N GLN A 137 9.08 7.66 6.98
CA GLN A 137 9.99 8.68 7.46
C GLN A 137 9.91 8.84 8.99
N ALA A 138 8.72 8.78 9.57
CA ALA A 138 8.53 8.85 11.02
C ALA A 138 9.18 7.65 11.76
N VAL A 139 9.25 6.47 11.13
CA VAL A 139 9.93 5.29 11.70
C VAL A 139 11.45 5.38 11.51
N THR A 140 11.90 5.74 10.32
CA THR A 140 13.33 5.69 9.97
C THR A 140 14.10 6.93 10.40
N GLY A 141 13.44 8.08 10.47
CA GLY A 141 14.11 9.38 10.66
C GLY A 141 15.07 9.74 9.51
N ALA A 142 15.06 8.97 8.42
CA ALA A 142 15.93 9.16 7.26
C ALA A 142 15.14 9.63 6.04
N GLU A 143 15.86 9.96 4.96
CA GLU A 143 15.25 10.36 3.70
C GLU A 143 14.45 9.21 3.08
N VAL A 144 13.22 9.52 2.68
CA VAL A 144 12.35 8.66 1.88
C VAL A 144 12.17 9.33 0.51
N VAL A 145 12.44 8.59 -0.56
CA VAL A 145 12.09 9.01 -1.91
C VAL A 145 10.76 8.38 -2.27
N SER A 146 9.78 9.18 -2.63
CA SER A 146 8.43 8.71 -3.00
C SER A 146 8.08 9.18 -4.41
N LEU A 147 7.79 8.23 -5.29
CA LEU A 147 7.69 8.44 -6.71
C LEU A 147 6.31 8.05 -7.23
N ASP A 148 5.74 8.88 -8.10
CA ASP A 148 4.48 8.57 -8.80
C ASP A 148 4.56 9.02 -10.25
N VAL A 149 3.87 8.31 -11.13
CA VAL A 149 3.79 8.64 -12.56
C VAL A 149 2.86 9.82 -12.82
N GLN A 150 1.98 10.15 -11.88
CA GLN A 150 0.96 11.19 -12.00
C GLN A 150 1.44 12.51 -11.40
N PRO A 151 1.67 13.58 -12.23
CA PRO A 151 2.18 14.85 -11.70
C PRO A 151 1.24 15.55 -10.71
N ASP A 152 -0.07 15.44 -10.91
CA ASP A 152 -1.08 16.01 -10.01
C ASP A 152 -1.10 15.31 -8.65
N VAL A 153 -0.93 13.99 -8.62
CA VAL A 153 -0.82 13.21 -7.38
C VAL A 153 0.44 13.62 -6.60
N ILE A 154 1.55 13.82 -7.29
CA ILE A 154 2.79 14.32 -6.65
C ILE A 154 2.59 15.71 -6.08
N ALA A 155 1.98 16.63 -6.83
CA ALA A 155 1.71 17.99 -6.34
C ALA A 155 0.84 17.98 -5.07
N ASP A 156 -0.19 17.14 -5.03
CA ASP A 156 -1.04 16.98 -3.84
C ASP A 156 -0.27 16.38 -2.66
N ALA A 157 0.60 15.39 -2.90
CA ALA A 157 1.44 14.79 -1.88
C ALA A 157 2.46 15.79 -1.30
N GLU A 158 3.11 16.59 -2.13
CA GLU A 158 4.04 17.64 -1.70
C GLU A 158 3.36 18.67 -0.78
N GLU A 159 2.18 19.14 -1.19
CA GLU A 159 1.41 20.08 -0.39
C GLU A 159 0.97 19.48 0.95
N ALA A 160 0.56 18.19 0.95
CA ALA A 160 0.19 17.48 2.16
C ALA A 160 1.38 17.30 3.12
N LEU A 161 2.53 16.89 2.61
CA LEU A 161 3.77 16.75 3.38
C LEU A 161 4.21 18.09 3.98
N ARG A 162 4.20 19.16 3.18
CA ARG A 162 4.51 20.53 3.63
C ARG A 162 3.55 20.99 4.74
N ARG A 163 2.25 20.76 4.57
CA ARG A 163 1.20 21.12 5.54
C ARG A 163 1.36 20.35 6.85
N CYS A 164 1.93 19.14 6.80
CA CYS A 164 2.20 18.32 7.98
C CYS A 164 3.59 18.56 8.58
N GLY A 165 4.44 19.39 7.96
CA GLY A 165 5.82 19.64 8.41
C GLY A 165 6.73 18.42 8.28
N VAL A 166 6.52 17.60 7.25
CA VAL A 166 7.34 16.42 6.95
C VAL A 166 8.38 16.80 5.91
N ASP A 167 9.60 17.05 6.36
CA ASP A 167 10.70 17.54 5.51
C ASP A 167 11.61 16.42 4.98
N GLY A 168 11.49 15.19 5.50
CA GLY A 168 12.36 14.05 5.15
C GLY A 168 11.85 13.21 3.98
N VAL A 169 10.83 13.66 3.23
CA VAL A 169 10.29 12.98 2.06
C VAL A 169 10.59 13.79 0.80
N VAL A 170 11.19 13.15 -0.18
CA VAL A 170 11.44 13.72 -1.51
C VAL A 170 10.47 13.07 -2.48
N THR A 171 9.58 13.88 -3.03
CA THR A 171 8.61 13.45 -4.04
C THR A 171 9.17 13.60 -5.45
N VAL A 172 8.87 12.67 -6.34
CA VAL A 172 9.39 12.66 -7.70
C VAL A 172 8.30 12.26 -8.68
N VAL A 173 8.09 13.07 -9.72
CA VAL A 173 7.29 12.66 -10.87
C VAL A 173 8.14 11.79 -11.79
N GLY A 174 7.76 10.54 -12.00
CA GLY A 174 8.52 9.64 -12.87
C GLY A 174 7.89 8.26 -12.99
N ASP A 175 8.39 7.49 -13.98
CA ASP A 175 8.02 6.10 -14.12
C ASP A 175 8.74 5.27 -13.05
N GLY A 176 7.97 4.52 -12.29
CA GLY A 176 8.50 3.65 -11.23
C GLY A 176 9.43 2.54 -11.74
N TYR A 177 9.39 2.21 -13.04
CA TYR A 177 10.22 1.17 -13.63
C TYR A 177 11.73 1.43 -13.44
N ASP A 178 12.15 2.69 -13.60
CA ASP A 178 13.55 3.09 -13.48
C ASP A 178 14.00 3.31 -12.03
N GLY A 179 13.06 3.36 -11.08
CA GLY A 179 13.35 3.76 -9.71
C GLY A 179 13.86 5.20 -9.63
N HIS A 180 14.82 5.45 -8.72
CA HIS A 180 15.45 6.78 -8.61
C HIS A 180 16.93 6.65 -8.20
N PRO A 181 17.82 6.30 -9.15
CA PRO A 181 19.23 5.97 -8.86
C PRO A 181 20.04 7.15 -8.26
N ALA A 182 19.64 8.40 -8.56
CA ALA A 182 20.36 9.57 -8.09
C ALA A 182 20.40 9.71 -6.55
N ARG A 183 19.48 9.03 -5.83
CA ARG A 183 19.40 9.04 -4.37
C ARG A 183 19.58 7.66 -3.73
N GLY A 184 19.93 6.64 -4.52
CA GLY A 184 20.31 5.31 -4.03
C GLY A 184 21.68 5.30 -3.34
N PRO A 185 22.13 4.17 -2.78
CA PRO A 185 21.35 2.94 -2.67
C PRO A 185 20.28 3.00 -1.57
N TYR A 186 19.28 2.08 -1.65
CA TYR A 186 18.16 1.99 -0.74
C TYR A 186 18.21 0.71 0.07
N ASP A 187 17.92 0.80 1.37
CA ASP A 187 17.77 -0.37 2.24
C ASP A 187 16.46 -1.12 1.92
N ARG A 188 15.44 -0.38 1.52
CA ARG A 188 14.14 -0.91 1.13
C ARG A 188 13.62 -0.23 -0.12
N ILE A 189 13.02 -1.01 -1.00
CA ILE A 189 12.21 -0.51 -2.12
C ILE A 189 10.80 -1.08 -1.91
N LEU A 190 9.83 -0.19 -1.76
CA LEU A 190 8.42 -0.54 -1.59
C LEU A 190 7.65 -0.18 -2.85
N ALA A 191 6.88 -1.10 -3.41
CA ALA A 191 5.83 -0.74 -4.34
C ALA A 191 4.48 -0.68 -3.61
N SER A 192 3.80 0.46 -3.71
CA SER A 192 2.45 0.71 -3.21
C SER A 192 1.39 0.47 -4.32
N CYS A 193 1.74 -0.33 -5.31
CA CYS A 193 0.92 -0.76 -6.45
C CYS A 193 1.28 -2.19 -6.83
N GLY A 194 0.36 -2.89 -7.51
CA GLY A 194 0.58 -4.26 -7.98
C GLY A 194 1.58 -4.31 -9.13
N ILE A 195 2.63 -5.10 -8.99
CA ILE A 195 3.67 -5.29 -10.01
C ILE A 195 3.67 -6.72 -10.54
N ARG A 196 4.23 -6.94 -11.73
CA ARG A 196 4.37 -8.27 -12.36
C ARG A 196 5.79 -8.77 -12.44
N GLY A 197 6.74 -7.92 -12.17
CA GLY A 197 8.16 -8.21 -12.19
C GLY A 197 8.90 -7.16 -11.39
N VAL A 198 10.05 -7.53 -10.86
CA VAL A 198 10.98 -6.58 -10.23
C VAL A 198 11.91 -6.04 -11.32
N PRO A 199 11.88 -4.74 -11.63
CA PRO A 199 12.77 -4.16 -12.62
C PRO A 199 14.25 -4.36 -12.24
N PRO A 200 15.15 -4.63 -13.21
CA PRO A 200 16.58 -4.71 -12.94
C PRO A 200 17.12 -3.47 -12.24
N ALA A 201 16.64 -2.29 -12.62
CA ALA A 201 17.03 -1.01 -12.02
C ALA A 201 16.78 -0.97 -10.50
N TRP A 202 15.75 -1.62 -9.99
CA TRP A 202 15.53 -1.68 -8.55
C TRP A 202 16.58 -2.52 -7.84
N VAL A 203 16.98 -3.64 -8.45
CA VAL A 203 18.00 -4.53 -7.90
C VAL A 203 19.35 -3.83 -7.82
N GLU A 204 19.69 -3.05 -8.84
CA GLU A 204 20.91 -2.24 -8.90
C GLU A 204 20.95 -1.11 -7.88
N GLN A 205 19.78 -0.63 -7.46
CA GLN A 205 19.63 0.43 -6.47
C GLN A 205 19.49 -0.09 -5.02
N LEU A 206 19.50 -1.41 -4.78
CA LEU A 206 19.48 -1.95 -3.43
C LEU A 206 20.84 -1.83 -2.73
N ALA A 207 20.80 -1.40 -1.48
CA ALA A 207 21.94 -1.50 -0.58
C ALA A 207 22.25 -2.98 -0.26
N PRO A 208 23.47 -3.32 0.14
CA PRO A 208 23.80 -4.66 0.61
C PRO A 208 22.86 -5.11 1.73
N GLY A 209 22.18 -6.25 1.55
CA GLY A 209 21.18 -6.75 2.51
C GLY A 209 19.79 -6.12 2.37
N GLY A 210 19.63 -5.17 1.47
CA GLY A 210 18.34 -4.56 1.13
C GLY A 210 17.39 -5.53 0.45
N PHE A 211 16.12 -5.15 0.37
CA PHE A 211 15.12 -5.94 -0.35
C PHE A 211 14.00 -5.07 -0.95
N VAL A 212 13.32 -5.63 -1.94
CA VAL A 212 12.08 -5.11 -2.50
C VAL A 212 10.91 -5.75 -1.81
N LEU A 213 9.90 -4.96 -1.42
CA LEU A 213 8.61 -5.42 -0.92
C LEU A 213 7.53 -4.92 -1.88
N ALA A 214 6.71 -5.82 -2.40
CA ALA A 214 5.69 -5.42 -3.37
C ALA A 214 4.47 -6.36 -3.36
N PRO A 215 3.27 -5.83 -3.63
CA PRO A 215 2.14 -6.61 -4.06
C PRO A 215 2.43 -7.19 -5.45
N PHE A 216 2.64 -8.50 -5.53
CA PHE A 216 3.06 -9.16 -6.77
C PHE A 216 1.91 -9.86 -7.45
N ALA A 217 1.67 -9.54 -8.73
CA ALA A 217 0.57 -10.14 -9.48
C ALA A 217 0.74 -11.66 -9.60
N HIS A 218 -0.15 -12.42 -9.01
CA HIS A 218 -0.11 -13.87 -8.95
C HIS A 218 -1.52 -14.46 -8.91
N GLY A 219 -1.88 -15.22 -9.93
CA GLY A 219 -3.16 -15.92 -9.98
C GLY A 219 -4.40 -15.04 -9.87
N GLY A 220 -4.32 -13.78 -10.31
CA GLY A 220 -5.45 -12.81 -10.25
C GLY A 220 -5.52 -11.98 -8.97
N ALA A 221 -4.60 -12.17 -8.02
CA ALA A 221 -4.46 -11.34 -6.82
C ALA A 221 -3.03 -10.79 -6.70
N HIS A 222 -2.77 -10.07 -5.63
CA HIS A 222 -1.49 -9.44 -5.35
C HIS A 222 -1.02 -9.80 -3.94
N PRO A 223 -0.50 -11.03 -3.70
CA PRO A 223 0.15 -11.33 -2.42
C PRO A 223 1.30 -10.38 -2.18
N LEU A 224 1.49 -9.98 -0.93
CA LEU A 224 2.66 -9.18 -0.53
C LEU A 224 3.90 -10.07 -0.53
N VAL A 225 4.86 -9.76 -1.40
CA VAL A 225 6.06 -10.57 -1.62
C VAL A 225 7.32 -9.76 -1.37
N ARG A 226 8.25 -10.36 -0.65
CA ARG A 226 9.60 -9.84 -0.42
C ARG A 226 10.56 -10.49 -1.42
N PHE A 227 11.35 -9.67 -2.09
CA PHE A 227 12.38 -10.11 -3.04
C PHE A 227 13.75 -9.71 -2.50
N ARG A 228 14.59 -10.69 -2.22
CA ARG A 228 15.99 -10.52 -1.80
C ARG A 228 16.94 -11.00 -2.89
N LEU A 229 18.05 -10.28 -3.03
CA LEU A 229 19.14 -10.75 -3.89
C LEU A 229 20.02 -11.73 -3.12
N GLU A 230 19.98 -13.01 -3.48
CA GLU A 230 20.77 -14.08 -2.88
C GLU A 230 21.64 -14.75 -3.96
N ARG A 231 22.95 -14.67 -3.82
CA ARG A 231 23.90 -15.29 -4.77
C ARG A 231 23.64 -14.93 -6.23
N GLY A 232 23.32 -13.65 -6.50
CA GLY A 232 23.04 -13.13 -7.85
C GLY A 232 21.66 -13.53 -8.41
N ARG A 233 20.75 -14.07 -7.59
CA ARG A 233 19.37 -14.41 -7.97
C ARG A 233 18.38 -13.75 -7.04
N LEU A 234 17.28 -13.26 -7.58
CA LEU A 234 16.15 -12.80 -6.77
C LEU A 234 15.42 -14.01 -6.19
N ARG A 235 15.31 -14.03 -4.87
CA ARG A 235 14.48 -14.98 -4.14
C ARG A 235 13.23 -14.29 -3.64
N ALA A 236 12.07 -14.84 -3.98
CA ALA A 236 10.77 -14.38 -3.54
C ALA A 236 10.31 -15.14 -2.30
N THR A 237 9.73 -14.44 -1.34
CA THR A 237 9.09 -15.02 -0.15
C THR A 237 7.80 -14.27 0.12
N GLY A 238 6.68 -14.96 0.21
CA GLY A 238 5.41 -14.38 0.67
C GLY A 238 5.55 -13.94 2.13
N VAL A 239 5.16 -12.71 2.44
CA VAL A 239 5.35 -12.14 3.79
C VAL A 239 4.10 -11.47 4.34
N GLY A 240 2.98 -11.54 3.63
CA GLY A 240 1.79 -10.84 4.05
C GLY A 240 0.51 -11.40 3.46
N PRO A 241 -0.59 -10.74 3.73
CA PRO A 241 -1.88 -11.17 3.25
C PRO A 241 -1.96 -11.11 1.72
N TRP A 242 -2.90 -11.83 1.16
CA TRP A 242 -3.37 -11.62 -0.18
C TRP A 242 -4.08 -10.27 -0.25
N THR A 243 -3.73 -9.48 -1.25
CA THR A 243 -4.23 -8.11 -1.41
C THR A 243 -4.75 -7.91 -2.82
N ASP A 244 -5.56 -6.88 -2.98
CA ASP A 244 -6.06 -6.43 -4.27
C ASP A 244 -5.61 -4.99 -4.50
N PHE A 245 -4.35 -4.84 -4.91
CA PHE A 245 -3.79 -3.55 -5.26
C PHE A 245 -4.11 -3.20 -6.71
N MET A 246 -4.32 -1.92 -6.97
CA MET A 246 -4.32 -1.39 -8.33
C MET A 246 -2.98 -1.68 -8.98
N LEU A 247 -3.01 -2.05 -10.27
CA LEU A 247 -1.78 -2.27 -11.02
C LEU A 247 -1.00 -0.97 -11.18
N ALA A 248 0.33 -1.09 -11.21
CA ALA A 248 1.20 0.03 -11.50
C ALA A 248 0.87 0.67 -12.85
N GLY A 249 1.06 1.98 -12.95
CA GLY A 249 1.02 2.70 -14.23
C GLY A 249 2.36 2.64 -14.98
N GLY A 250 2.43 3.27 -16.14
CA GLY A 250 3.66 3.43 -16.92
C GLY A 250 4.26 2.11 -17.42
N ALA A 251 5.59 2.04 -17.50
CA ALA A 251 6.30 0.86 -17.97
C ALA A 251 6.22 -0.34 -17.02
N LEU A 252 5.90 -0.12 -15.74
CA LEU A 252 5.61 -1.20 -14.78
C LEU A 252 4.33 -1.97 -15.12
N TYR A 253 3.41 -1.34 -15.85
CA TYR A 253 2.20 -1.97 -16.36
C TYR A 253 2.51 -2.70 -17.65
N GLN A 254 2.79 -4.00 -17.55
CA GLN A 254 2.76 -4.85 -18.73
C GLN A 254 1.37 -5.48 -18.84
N PRO A 255 0.62 -5.19 -19.91
CA PRO A 255 -0.64 -5.86 -20.14
C PRO A 255 -0.40 -7.37 -20.16
N PHE A 256 -1.29 -8.13 -19.57
CA PHE A 256 -1.26 -9.58 -19.61
C PHE A 256 -1.14 -10.03 -21.08
N LEU A 257 -0.02 -10.62 -21.45
CA LEU A 257 0.11 -11.38 -22.69
C LEU A 257 -0.67 -12.69 -22.53
N GLY A 258 -1.97 -12.60 -22.55
CA GLY A 258 -2.86 -13.73 -22.40
C GLY A 258 -4.13 -13.29 -21.69
N ALA A 259 -5.11 -12.96 -22.48
CA ALA A 259 -6.52 -12.80 -22.12
C ALA A 259 -6.78 -12.17 -20.74
N HIS A 260 -7.20 -10.94 -20.77
CA HIS A 260 -8.15 -10.43 -19.81
C HIS A 260 -9.08 -11.59 -19.39
N PRO A 261 -9.38 -11.78 -18.08
CA PRO A 261 -10.45 -12.68 -17.68
C PRO A 261 -11.82 -12.16 -18.13
N ALA A 262 -11.83 -11.09 -18.93
CA ALA A 262 -12.98 -10.61 -19.62
C ALA A 262 -13.50 -11.73 -20.50
N ARG A 263 -14.51 -12.38 -19.99
CA ARG A 263 -15.36 -13.28 -20.75
C ARG A 263 -14.77 -14.69 -20.95
N PHE A 264 -14.58 -15.42 -19.86
CA PHE A 264 -15.06 -16.77 -19.93
C PHE A 264 -16.56 -16.64 -20.23
N ALA A 265 -16.92 -16.79 -21.52
CA ALA A 265 -18.28 -17.18 -21.84
C ALA A 265 -18.56 -18.38 -20.93
N ALA A 266 -19.59 -18.25 -20.09
CA ALA A 266 -20.05 -19.38 -19.28
C ALA A 266 -20.53 -20.47 -20.26
N GLY A 267 -19.57 -21.21 -20.77
CA GLY A 267 -19.84 -22.51 -21.33
C GLY A 267 -20.24 -23.41 -20.15
N PRO A 268 -21.12 -24.36 -20.34
CA PRO A 268 -21.45 -25.27 -19.26
C PRO A 268 -20.15 -25.87 -18.73
N PHE A 269 -19.84 -25.60 -17.48
CA PHE A 269 -18.76 -26.34 -16.79
C PHE A 269 -19.14 -27.80 -16.88
N PRO A 270 -18.24 -28.69 -17.31
CA PRO A 270 -18.51 -30.12 -17.21
C PRO A 270 -18.89 -30.39 -15.76
N GLU A 271 -19.97 -31.10 -15.52
CA GLU A 271 -20.39 -31.50 -14.20
C GLU A 271 -19.18 -32.00 -13.43
N PRO A 272 -18.84 -31.48 -12.25
CA PRO A 272 -17.68 -31.94 -11.51
C PRO A 272 -17.88 -33.42 -11.22
N THR A 273 -17.01 -34.25 -11.76
CA THR A 273 -16.97 -35.67 -11.39
C THR A 273 -16.35 -35.73 -10.01
N LEU A 274 -17.15 -35.40 -8.99
CA LEU A 274 -16.75 -35.53 -7.60
C LEU A 274 -16.60 -37.03 -7.32
N SER A 275 -15.37 -37.51 -7.24
CA SER A 275 -15.11 -38.82 -6.62
C SER A 275 -15.61 -38.68 -5.16
N ARG A 276 -16.43 -39.60 -4.71
CA ARG A 276 -16.98 -39.68 -3.35
C ARG A 276 -15.93 -40.04 -2.28
N GLN A 277 -14.66 -39.70 -2.48
CA GLN A 277 -13.70 -39.74 -1.40
C GLN A 277 -13.96 -38.52 -0.53
N ALA A 278 -14.30 -38.77 0.73
CA ALA A 278 -14.43 -37.74 1.74
C ALA A 278 -13.05 -37.04 1.89
N VAL A 279 -12.86 -35.95 1.18
CA VAL A 279 -11.74 -35.05 1.39
C VAL A 279 -12.14 -34.18 2.56
N ALA A 280 -11.29 -34.08 3.57
CA ALA A 280 -11.51 -33.10 4.63
C ALA A 280 -11.69 -31.70 4.00
N PRO A 281 -12.65 -30.88 4.45
CA PRO A 281 -12.83 -29.56 3.89
C PRO A 281 -11.53 -28.77 4.05
N MET A 282 -11.08 -28.17 2.97
CA MET A 282 -9.90 -27.31 2.99
C MET A 282 -10.21 -26.04 3.80
N THR A 283 -9.27 -25.64 4.64
CA THR A 283 -9.36 -24.31 5.26
C THR A 283 -9.13 -23.22 4.21
N GLY A 284 -9.50 -21.97 4.51
CA GLY A 284 -9.20 -20.84 3.61
C GLY A 284 -7.70 -20.68 3.36
N GLU A 285 -6.85 -21.06 4.32
CA GLU A 285 -5.39 -21.05 4.20
C GLU A 285 -4.92 -22.16 3.25
N ASP A 286 -5.38 -23.39 3.42
CA ASP A 286 -5.06 -24.52 2.52
C ASP A 286 -5.47 -24.22 1.06
N TYR A 287 -6.63 -23.57 0.88
CA TYR A 287 -7.10 -23.14 -0.44
C TYR A 287 -6.19 -22.07 -1.03
N GLY A 288 -5.77 -21.10 -0.24
CA GLY A 288 -4.82 -20.06 -0.64
C GLY A 288 -3.49 -20.66 -1.09
N ASP A 289 -2.95 -21.60 -0.33
CA ASP A 289 -1.69 -22.29 -0.64
C ASP A 289 -1.79 -23.13 -1.92
N LEU A 290 -2.87 -23.88 -2.10
CA LEU A 290 -3.11 -24.64 -3.32
C LEU A 290 -3.21 -23.72 -4.54
N TRP A 291 -3.95 -22.64 -4.42
CA TRP A 291 -4.11 -21.66 -5.49
C TRP A 291 -2.78 -20.99 -5.84
N PHE A 292 -1.99 -20.58 -4.83
CA PHE A 292 -0.65 -20.04 -5.02
C PHE A 292 0.24 -21.03 -5.80
N PHE A 293 0.24 -22.28 -5.41
CA PHE A 293 0.99 -23.36 -6.06
C PHE A 293 0.58 -23.56 -7.52
N LEU A 294 -0.72 -23.60 -7.81
CA LEU A 294 -1.25 -23.78 -9.15
C LEU A 294 -0.94 -22.56 -10.05
N ALA A 295 -1.09 -21.35 -9.53
CA ALA A 295 -0.79 -20.11 -10.25
C ALA A 295 0.71 -19.96 -10.57
N ALA A 296 1.60 -20.51 -9.73
CA ALA A 296 3.03 -20.58 -10.03
C ALA A 296 3.37 -21.50 -11.20
N ARG A 297 2.49 -22.42 -11.56
CA ARG A 297 2.69 -23.40 -12.65
C ARG A 297 1.91 -23.11 -13.92
N SER A 298 0.90 -22.27 -13.85
CA SER A 298 0.04 -21.98 -14.98
C SER A 298 -0.49 -20.55 -14.93
N THR A 299 -0.21 -19.78 -15.98
CA THR A 299 -0.77 -18.43 -16.17
C THR A 299 -2.28 -18.43 -16.44
N ARG A 300 -2.89 -19.62 -16.59
CA ARG A 300 -4.34 -19.79 -16.78
C ARG A 300 -5.09 -19.88 -15.46
N VAL A 301 -4.39 -20.04 -14.34
CA VAL A 301 -5.01 -20.04 -13.01
C VAL A 301 -5.24 -18.60 -12.59
N THR A 302 -6.50 -18.26 -12.40
CA THR A 302 -6.91 -16.93 -11.91
C THR A 302 -8.03 -17.12 -10.91
N GLN A 303 -8.16 -16.16 -9.99
CA GLN A 303 -9.32 -16.09 -9.11
C GLN A 303 -10.51 -15.58 -9.92
N ALA A 304 -11.58 -16.36 -10.01
CA ALA A 304 -12.83 -15.91 -10.55
C ALA A 304 -13.86 -15.85 -9.40
N HIS A 305 -14.46 -14.69 -9.19
CA HIS A 305 -15.69 -14.62 -8.44
C HIS A 305 -16.82 -15.17 -9.34
N VAL A 306 -17.26 -16.36 -9.05
CA VAL A 306 -18.49 -16.89 -9.65
C VAL A 306 -19.62 -16.24 -8.87
N GLY A 307 -20.28 -15.24 -9.48
CA GLY A 307 -21.42 -14.60 -8.86
C GLY A 307 -22.50 -15.62 -8.56
N GLY A 308 -22.95 -15.70 -7.31
CA GLY A 308 -24.06 -16.55 -6.88
C GLY A 308 -23.71 -17.64 -5.85
N ILE A 309 -22.46 -17.78 -5.43
CA ILE A 309 -22.13 -18.62 -4.27
C ILE A 309 -22.00 -17.67 -3.07
N ASP A 310 -22.91 -17.79 -2.13
CA ASP A 310 -22.78 -17.09 -0.84
C ASP A 310 -21.56 -17.69 -0.11
N PRO A 311 -20.63 -16.85 0.38
CA PRO A 311 -19.51 -17.32 1.19
C PRO A 311 -19.92 -18.08 2.46
N ALA A 312 -21.18 -18.01 2.86
CA ALA A 312 -21.75 -18.77 3.96
C ALA A 312 -22.15 -20.21 3.57
N ASP A 313 -22.18 -20.51 2.26
CA ASP A 313 -22.55 -21.83 1.73
C ASP A 313 -21.31 -22.62 1.22
N ALA A 314 -20.08 -22.11 1.44
CA ALA A 314 -18.83 -22.73 1.01
C ALA A 314 -18.08 -23.39 2.16
#